data_c17946b1dbe32990cb1a7f0112b0c785
#
_entry.id   c17946b1dbe32990cb1a7f0112b0c785
#
_cell.length_a   1.000
_cell.length_b   1.000
_cell.length_c   1.000
_cell.angle_alpha   90.00
_cell.angle_beta   90.00
_cell.angle_gamma   90.00
#
_symmetry.space_group_name_H-M   'P 1'
#
loop_
_entity.id
_entity.type
_entity.pdbx_description
1 polymer ?
#
loop_
_entity_poly.entity_id
_entity_poly.type
_entity_poly.pdbx_seq_one_letter_code
_entity_poly.pdbx_strand_id
1 'polypeptide(L)' 'MTDAKTIKVRLVRSLSGRLQSHKDCVRGLGLRRLHQQVEVQDTPENRGMINKIQYMLEVEEAK' A
#
# COMPACT_ATOMS: atom_id res chain seq x y z
N MET A 1 24.43 -6.44 -3.52
CA MET A 1 23.56 -6.75 -2.44
C MET A 1 22.60 -5.64 -2.15
N THR A 2 21.41 -5.92 -2.24
CA THR A 2 20.43 -4.89 -2.07
C THR A 2 19.83 -4.94 -0.67
N ASP A 3 19.93 -3.85 0.01
CA ASP A 3 19.22 -3.69 1.25
C ASP A 3 17.80 -3.37 0.90
N ALA A 4 17.06 -4.39 0.56
CA ALA A 4 15.67 -4.17 0.23
C ALA A 4 14.93 -3.85 1.52
N LYS A 5 14.66 -2.59 1.70
CA LYS A 5 13.81 -2.16 2.80
C LYS A 5 12.38 -2.53 2.46
N THR A 6 11.66 -2.96 3.44
CA THR A 6 10.25 -3.27 3.26
C THR A 6 9.41 -2.29 4.04
N ILE A 7 8.19 -2.10 3.57
CA ILE A 7 7.22 -1.24 4.20
C ILE A 7 5.99 -2.07 4.48
N LYS A 8 5.47 -1.97 5.68
CA LYS A 8 4.21 -2.60 6.01
C LYS A 8 3.08 -1.62 5.75
N VAL A 9 2.10 -2.05 4.99
CA VAL A 9 0.94 -1.23 4.71
C VAL A 9 -0.31 -1.98 5.11
N ARG A 10 -1.25 -1.27 5.69
CA ARG A 10 -2.52 -1.85 6.11
C ARG A 10 -3.64 -1.00 5.56
N LEU A 11 -4.63 -1.67 5.00
CA LEU A 11 -5.81 -0.99 4.47
C LEU A 11 -6.75 -0.67 5.62
N VAL A 12 -6.94 0.61 5.90
CA VAL A 12 -7.77 1.03 7.02
C VAL A 12 -9.09 1.64 6.58
N ARG A 13 -9.27 1.82 5.27
CA ARG A 13 -10.51 2.35 4.73
C ARG A 13 -11.02 1.47 3.62
N SER A 14 -12.35 1.41 3.52
CA SER A 14 -13.01 0.58 2.51
C SER A 14 -12.71 1.09 1.10
N LEU A 15 -12.65 0.15 0.15
CA LEU A 15 -12.48 0.48 -1.26
C LEU A 15 -13.77 0.98 -1.89
N SER A 16 -14.88 0.79 -1.22
CA SER A 16 -16.18 1.16 -1.75
C SER A 16 -16.25 2.67 -2.00
N GLY A 17 -16.69 3.07 -3.17
CA GLY A 17 -16.82 4.48 -3.52
C GLY A 17 -15.53 5.18 -3.88
N ARG A 18 -14.42 4.43 -3.97
CA ARG A 18 -13.13 5.03 -4.35
C ARG A 18 -12.96 5.00 -5.86
N LEU A 19 -12.03 5.86 -6.33
CA LEU A 19 -11.70 5.88 -7.76
C LEU A 19 -11.08 4.57 -8.18
N GLN A 20 -11.32 4.21 -9.44
CA GLN A 20 -10.79 2.95 -9.96
C GLN A 20 -9.28 2.92 -9.91
N SER A 21 -8.62 4.04 -10.22
CA SER A 21 -7.16 4.09 -10.16
C SER A 21 -6.64 3.83 -8.76
N HIS A 22 -7.37 4.29 -7.74
CA HIS A 22 -6.99 4.04 -6.37
C HIS A 22 -7.17 2.58 -6.00
N LYS A 23 -8.25 1.96 -6.48
CA LYS A 23 -8.46 0.53 -6.26
C LYS A 23 -7.34 -0.28 -6.90
N ASP A 24 -6.92 0.13 -8.09
CA ASP A 24 -5.85 -0.55 -8.79
C ASP A 24 -4.54 -0.46 -8.03
N CYS A 25 -4.27 0.70 -7.43
CA CYS A 25 -3.07 0.86 -6.60
C CYS A 25 -3.11 -0.07 -5.39
N VAL A 26 -4.27 -0.18 -4.75
CA VAL A 26 -4.43 -1.08 -3.61
C VAL A 26 -4.17 -2.52 -4.02
N ARG A 27 -4.72 -2.92 -5.15
CA ARG A 27 -4.50 -4.27 -5.67
C ARG A 27 -3.03 -4.49 -6.03
N GLY A 28 -2.41 -3.48 -6.61
CA GLY A 28 -1.00 -3.56 -6.96
C GLY A 28 -0.11 -3.79 -5.75
N LEU A 29 -0.54 -3.31 -4.60
CA LEU A 29 0.18 -3.54 -3.35
C LEU A 29 -0.16 -4.88 -2.71
N GLY A 30 -1.19 -5.56 -3.22
CA GLY A 30 -1.59 -6.86 -2.68
C GLY A 30 -2.68 -6.80 -1.64
N LEU A 31 -3.22 -5.62 -1.40
CA LEU A 31 -4.30 -5.45 -0.43
C LEU A 31 -5.64 -5.72 -1.10
N ARG A 32 -6.48 -6.49 -0.45
CA ARG A 32 -7.79 -6.85 -1.01
C ARG A 32 -8.92 -6.67 -0.01
N ARG A 33 -8.59 -6.65 1.28
CA ARG A 33 -9.60 -6.58 2.33
C ARG A 33 -9.29 -5.45 3.27
N LEU A 34 -10.34 -4.91 3.88
CA LEU A 34 -10.20 -3.95 4.94
C LEU A 34 -9.40 -4.57 6.08
N HIS A 35 -8.48 -3.80 6.62
CA HIS A 35 -7.59 -4.22 7.72
C HIS A 35 -6.56 -5.29 7.34
N GLN A 36 -6.47 -5.61 6.06
CA GLN A 36 -5.42 -6.50 5.59
C GLN A 36 -4.07 -5.78 5.65
N GLN A 37 -3.06 -6.49 6.05
CA GLN A 37 -1.72 -5.95 6.14
C GLN A 37 -0.79 -6.74 5.22
N VAL A 38 0.04 -6.04 4.49
CA VAL A 38 1.03 -6.68 3.63
C VAL A 38 2.35 -5.96 3.75
N GLU A 39 3.40 -6.66 3.39
CA GLU A 39 4.74 -6.12 3.32
C GLU A 39 5.13 -5.95 1.87
N VAL A 40 5.58 -4.76 1.50
CA VAL A 40 6.01 -4.50 0.14
C VAL A 40 7.40 -3.92 0.16
N GLN A 41 8.11 -4.08 -0.94
CA GLN A 41 9.45 -3.52 -1.06
C GLN A 41 9.38 -2.00 -1.19
N ASP A 42 10.36 -1.34 -0.59
CA ASP A 42 10.44 0.11 -0.65
C ASP A 42 11.10 0.53 -1.96
N THR A 43 10.33 0.53 -3.02
CA THR A 43 10.79 0.96 -4.33
C THR A 43 10.05 2.24 -4.73
N PRO A 44 10.62 3.02 -5.65
CA PRO A 44 9.92 4.23 -6.12
C PRO A 44 8.52 3.93 -6.66
N GLU A 45 8.34 2.80 -7.31
CA GLU A 45 7.05 2.42 -7.85
C GLU A 45 6.04 2.17 -6.74
N ASN A 46 6.45 1.40 -5.73
CA ASN A 46 5.58 1.11 -4.60
C ASN A 46 5.31 2.36 -3.77
N ARG A 47 6.32 3.20 -3.61
CA ARG A 47 6.15 4.47 -2.93
C ARG A 47 5.15 5.36 -3.65
N GLY A 48 5.20 5.38 -4.98
CA GLY A 48 4.26 6.15 -5.76
C GLY A 48 2.83 5.70 -5.55
N MET A 49 2.60 4.40 -5.54
CA MET A 49 1.27 3.86 -5.28
C MET A 49 0.81 4.18 -3.86
N ILE A 50 1.69 4.03 -2.89
CA ILE A 50 1.36 4.31 -1.50
C ILE A 50 1.00 5.78 -1.32
N ASN A 51 1.79 6.68 -1.91
CA ASN A 51 1.52 8.11 -1.80
C ASN A 51 0.16 8.49 -2.38
N LYS A 52 -0.24 7.81 -3.44
CA LYS A 52 -1.51 8.10 -4.08
C LYS A 52 -2.70 7.71 -3.21
N ILE A 53 -2.55 6.69 -2.41
CA ILE A 53 -3.65 6.16 -1.61
C ILE A 53 -3.36 6.14 -0.12
N GLN A 54 -2.38 6.92 0.33
CA GLN A 54 -1.98 6.89 1.74
C GLN A 54 -3.13 7.28 2.68
N TYR A 55 -4.10 8.03 2.19
CA TYR A 55 -5.25 8.41 3.02
C TYR A 55 -6.12 7.19 3.38
N MET A 56 -5.94 6.08 2.66
CA MET A 56 -6.65 4.84 2.94
C MET A 56 -5.78 3.82 3.65
N LEU A 57 -4.50 4.12 3.81
CA LEU A 57 -3.54 3.16 4.32
C LEU A 57 -2.89 3.65 5.60
N GLU A 58 -2.48 2.68 6.38
CA GLU A 58 -1.57 2.92 7.48
C GLU A 58 -0.22 2.35 7.08
N VAL A 59 0.80 3.18 7.08
CA VAL A 59 2.11 2.79 6.60
C VAL A 59 3.07 2.71 7.77
N GLU A 60 3.76 1.60 7.88
CA GLU A 60 4.77 1.41 8.90
C GLU A 60 6.06 1.01 8.23
N GLU A 61 7.09 1.80 8.40
CA GLU A 61 8.37 1.48 7.81
C GLU A 61 9.11 0.50 8.70
N ALA A 62 9.53 -0.59 8.08
CA ALA A 62 10.38 -1.56 8.76
C ALA A 62 11.80 -1.06 8.72
N LYS A 63 12.46 -1.13 9.83
CA LYS A 63 13.87 -0.76 9.91
C LYS A 63 14.74 -1.99 9.91
#